data_0de0adfdc9e162612780636f6c656f26
#
_entry.id   0de0adfdc9e162612780636f6c656f26
#
_cell.length_a   1.000
_cell.length_b   1.000
_cell.length_c   1.000
_cell.angle_alpha   90.00
_cell.angle_beta   90.00
_cell.angle_gamma   90.00
#
_symmetry.space_group_name_H-M   'P 1'
#
loop_
_entity.id
_entity.type
_entity.pdbx_description
1 polymer ?
#
loop_
_entity_poly.entity_id
_entity_poly.type
_entity_poly.pdbx_seq_one_letter_code
_entity_poly.pdbx_strand_id
1 'polypeptide(L)'
;MVLLDFWTYSCINCIRTLPYIEKWHEQYFKDGLVIIGIHDPEFQFEKKLENVKQAAMDRGLQYAIVQDNEHATWDAYNNHYWPAKYIIDQDGNLRYYHFGEGDYDATEKVIQTLLNMKDADIVADKVVTEKAGQVRLTRETYLGTFRRNNMVSLETDLQGGQWSINALWDEKIPEKITTSKNGAYFKLNFYASTANLVIGGKGTATIMVDGKPLI
;
A
#
# COMPACT_ATOMS: atom_id res chain seq x y z
N MET A 1 6.93 19.32 14.95
CA MET A 1 7.17 18.89 13.56
C MET A 1 6.04 17.98 13.09
N VAL A 2 5.84 17.84 11.78
CA VAL A 2 4.76 17.01 11.23
C VAL A 2 5.34 15.97 10.26
N LEU A 3 4.87 14.73 10.38
CA LEU A 3 5.09 13.69 9.37
C LEU A 3 3.75 13.45 8.67
N LEU A 4 3.72 13.64 7.35
CA LEU A 4 2.61 13.22 6.50
C LEU A 4 2.94 11.86 5.91
N ASP A 5 2.01 10.91 6.07
CA ASP A 5 2.10 9.56 5.49
C ASP A 5 0.97 9.39 4.48
N PHE A 6 1.31 9.42 3.18
CA PHE A 6 0.36 9.13 2.10
C PHE A 6 0.20 7.62 1.97
N TRP A 7 -1.00 7.13 2.18
CA TRP A 7 -1.30 5.71 2.19
C TRP A 7 -2.70 5.40 1.66
N THR A 8 -2.93 4.14 1.36
CA THR A 8 -4.28 3.60 1.17
C THR A 8 -4.38 2.20 1.76
N TYR A 9 -5.57 1.84 2.24
CA TYR A 9 -5.72 0.67 3.09
C TYR A 9 -5.60 -0.68 2.37
N SER A 10 -5.71 -0.73 1.05
CA SER A 10 -5.51 -1.96 0.27
C SER A 10 -4.09 -2.11 -0.33
N CYS A 11 -3.26 -1.08 -0.22
CA CYS A 11 -1.88 -1.10 -0.69
C CYS A 11 -0.99 -1.92 0.25
N ILE A 12 -0.46 -3.06 -0.20
CA ILE A 12 0.37 -3.94 0.64
C ILE A 12 1.65 -3.25 1.13
N ASN A 13 2.28 -2.40 0.32
CA ASN A 13 3.48 -1.66 0.71
C ASN A 13 3.17 -0.65 1.81
N CYS A 14 1.98 -0.01 1.76
CA CYS A 14 1.49 0.83 2.84
C CYS A 14 1.28 0.03 4.12
N ILE A 15 0.58 -1.12 4.03
CA ILE A 15 0.29 -1.99 5.18
C ILE A 15 1.58 -2.41 5.89
N ARG A 16 2.65 -2.72 5.14
CA ARG A 16 3.97 -3.05 5.71
C ARG A 16 4.66 -1.86 6.37
N THR A 17 4.36 -0.64 5.94
CA THR A 17 4.92 0.60 6.50
C THR A 17 4.23 1.03 7.79
N LEU A 18 2.91 0.81 7.92
CA LEU A 18 2.11 1.28 9.07
C LEU A 18 2.67 0.92 10.45
N PRO A 19 3.23 -0.28 10.70
CA PRO A 19 3.82 -0.61 12.01
C PRO A 19 4.97 0.32 12.42
N TYR A 20 5.75 0.83 11.45
CA TYR A 20 6.81 1.80 11.72
C TYR A 20 6.24 3.18 12.04
N ILE A 21 5.23 3.61 11.27
CA ILE A 21 4.52 4.88 11.52
C ILE A 21 3.89 4.89 12.92
N GLU A 22 3.19 3.82 13.29
CA GLU A 22 2.58 3.70 14.63
C GLU A 22 3.64 3.70 15.72
N LYS A 23 4.77 3.00 15.51
CA LYS A 23 5.85 2.98 16.48
C LYS A 23 6.50 4.34 16.70
N TRP A 24 6.69 5.10 15.63
CA TRP A 24 7.17 6.48 15.73
C TRP A 24 6.15 7.38 16.42
N HIS A 25 4.85 7.20 16.18
CA HIS A 25 3.80 7.90 16.90
C HIS A 25 3.88 7.63 18.40
N GLU A 26 3.88 6.37 18.83
CA GLU A 26 4.02 5.97 20.22
C GLU A 26 5.25 6.60 20.90
N GLN A 27 6.38 6.55 20.20
CA GLN A 27 7.68 6.94 20.76
C GLN A 27 7.84 8.46 20.85
N TYR A 28 7.47 9.19 19.80
CA TYR A 28 7.87 10.60 19.62
C TYR A 28 6.72 11.61 19.74
N PHE A 29 5.48 11.16 19.94
CA PHE A 29 4.34 12.07 20.09
C PHE A 29 4.53 13.07 21.23
N LYS A 30 5.04 12.62 22.39
CA LYS A 30 5.30 13.48 23.56
C LYS A 30 6.44 14.45 23.36
N ASP A 31 7.32 14.15 22.43
CA ASP A 31 8.49 14.97 22.07
C ASP A 31 8.17 15.98 20.95
N GLY A 32 6.93 16.00 20.47
CA GLY A 32 6.44 16.97 19.50
C GLY A 32 6.33 16.50 18.06
N LEU A 33 6.39 15.18 17.82
CA LEU A 33 6.03 14.60 16.51
C LEU A 33 4.51 14.50 16.38
N VAL A 34 3.95 15.14 15.37
CA VAL A 34 2.56 14.94 14.95
C VAL A 34 2.56 14.15 13.65
N ILE A 35 1.87 13.01 13.63
CA ILE A 35 1.69 12.21 12.42
C ILE A 35 0.28 12.43 11.87
N ILE A 36 0.16 12.61 10.57
CA ILE A 36 -1.11 12.69 9.83
C ILE A 36 -1.06 11.70 8.68
N GLY A 37 -1.88 10.66 8.75
CA GLY A 37 -2.09 9.74 7.65
C GLY A 37 -3.01 10.38 6.60
N ILE A 38 -2.50 10.64 5.42
CA ILE A 38 -3.27 11.12 4.28
C ILE A 38 -3.74 9.89 3.51
N HIS A 39 -5.00 9.50 3.74
CA HIS A 39 -5.58 8.39 2.99
C HIS A 39 -6.02 8.88 1.62
N ASP A 40 -5.21 8.58 0.63
CA ASP A 40 -5.43 8.93 -0.77
C ASP A 40 -5.83 7.66 -1.56
N PRO A 41 -7.06 7.59 -2.13
CA PRO A 41 -7.60 6.37 -2.69
C PRO A 41 -7.02 6.05 -4.07
N GLU A 42 -6.51 4.85 -4.24
CA GLU A 42 -6.16 4.28 -5.54
C GLU A 42 -7.39 3.75 -6.29
N PHE A 43 -8.39 3.23 -5.55
CA PHE A 43 -9.60 2.62 -6.08
C PHE A 43 -10.87 3.27 -5.54
N GLN A 44 -11.98 3.19 -6.31
CA GLN A 44 -13.26 3.79 -5.92
C GLN A 44 -13.82 3.28 -4.58
N PHE A 45 -13.60 2.00 -4.24
CA PHE A 45 -14.08 1.44 -2.97
C PHE A 45 -13.34 2.02 -1.76
N GLU A 46 -12.14 2.56 -1.95
CA GLU A 46 -11.33 3.18 -0.91
C GLU A 46 -11.82 4.58 -0.53
N LYS A 47 -12.63 5.22 -1.38
CA LYS A 47 -13.26 6.53 -1.09
C LYS A 47 -14.31 6.47 0.03
N LYS A 48 -14.74 5.28 0.44
CA LYS A 48 -15.78 5.13 1.47
C LYS A 48 -15.19 5.32 2.87
N LEU A 49 -15.69 6.33 3.59
CA LEU A 49 -15.22 6.67 4.94
C LEU A 49 -15.29 5.49 5.91
N GLU A 50 -16.36 4.69 5.84
CA GLU A 50 -16.55 3.53 6.71
C GLU A 50 -15.47 2.48 6.53
N ASN A 51 -15.03 2.27 5.26
CA ASN A 51 -13.97 1.33 4.96
C ASN A 51 -12.61 1.82 5.51
N VAL A 52 -12.33 3.12 5.37
CA VAL A 52 -11.10 3.74 5.91
C VAL A 52 -11.08 3.66 7.44
N LYS A 53 -12.20 4.00 8.09
CA LYS A 53 -12.33 3.88 9.55
C LYS A 53 -12.13 2.45 10.03
N GLN A 54 -12.77 1.49 9.37
CA GLN A 54 -12.63 0.08 9.74
C GLN A 54 -11.18 -0.38 9.58
N ALA A 55 -10.56 -0.04 8.46
CA ALA A 55 -9.17 -0.39 8.21
C ALA A 55 -8.19 0.22 9.22
N ALA A 56 -8.43 1.46 9.63
CA ALA A 56 -7.63 2.13 10.67
C ALA A 56 -7.79 1.44 12.04
N MET A 57 -9.04 1.10 12.42
CA MET A 57 -9.32 0.37 13.67
C MET A 57 -8.71 -1.02 13.67
N ASP A 58 -8.85 -1.78 12.58
CA ASP A 58 -8.32 -3.14 12.46
C ASP A 58 -6.79 -3.18 12.60
N ARG A 59 -6.13 -2.07 12.27
CA ARG A 59 -4.66 -1.90 12.37
C ARG A 59 -4.21 -1.17 13.62
N GLY A 60 -5.14 -0.73 14.45
CA GLY A 60 -4.83 -0.05 15.72
C GLY A 60 -4.18 1.32 15.56
N LEU A 61 -4.39 2.03 14.44
CA LEU A 61 -3.76 3.33 14.19
C LEU A 61 -4.27 4.39 15.16
N GLN A 62 -3.34 5.06 15.87
CA GLN A 62 -3.65 6.02 16.94
C GLN A 62 -3.47 7.48 16.52
N TYR A 63 -2.85 7.74 15.40
CA TYR A 63 -2.64 9.09 14.87
C TYR A 63 -3.81 9.57 14.01
N ALA A 64 -3.84 10.86 13.72
CA ALA A 64 -4.90 11.46 12.91
C ALA A 64 -4.87 10.94 11.45
N ILE A 65 -6.04 10.63 10.91
CA ILE A 65 -6.20 10.23 9.51
C ILE A 65 -7.17 11.17 8.83
N VAL A 66 -6.80 11.67 7.67
CA VAL A 66 -7.65 12.47 6.78
C VAL A 66 -7.84 11.77 5.45
N GLN A 67 -9.01 11.94 4.82
CA GLN A 67 -9.25 11.43 3.47
C GLN A 67 -8.98 12.51 2.44
N ASP A 68 -8.23 12.15 1.41
CA ASP A 68 -7.92 13.00 0.26
C ASP A 68 -8.56 12.42 -1.02
N ASN A 69 -9.89 12.24 -1.00
CA ASN A 69 -10.64 11.57 -2.06
C ASN A 69 -10.55 12.26 -3.43
N GLU A 70 -10.22 13.55 -3.45
CA GLU A 70 -10.11 14.36 -4.66
C GLU A 70 -8.65 14.68 -5.01
N HIS A 71 -7.69 14.01 -4.36
CA HIS A 71 -6.24 14.16 -4.58
C HIS A 71 -5.70 15.60 -4.36
N ALA A 72 -6.40 16.43 -3.57
CA ALA A 72 -6.02 17.82 -3.38
C ALA A 72 -4.67 17.98 -2.65
N THR A 73 -4.47 17.20 -1.58
CA THR A 73 -3.20 17.17 -0.85
C THR A 73 -2.14 16.43 -1.64
N TRP A 74 -2.51 15.34 -2.29
CA TRP A 74 -1.64 14.57 -3.19
C TRP A 74 -1.01 15.45 -4.27
N ASP A 75 -1.84 16.22 -4.98
CA ASP A 75 -1.39 17.12 -6.04
C ASP A 75 -0.55 18.29 -5.49
N ALA A 76 -0.94 18.86 -4.33
CA ALA A 76 -0.20 19.94 -3.70
C ALA A 76 1.23 19.55 -3.30
N TYR A 77 1.44 18.27 -2.93
CA TYR A 77 2.76 17.72 -2.64
C TYR A 77 3.45 17.14 -3.86
N ASN A 78 2.83 17.21 -5.04
CA ASN A 78 3.29 16.56 -6.28
C ASN A 78 3.65 15.08 -6.02
N ASN A 79 2.81 14.39 -5.23
CA ASN A 79 3.05 13.00 -4.88
C ASN A 79 2.70 12.08 -6.05
N HIS A 80 3.38 10.94 -6.16
CA HIS A 80 3.18 9.96 -7.23
C HIS A 80 3.25 8.51 -6.74
N TYR A 81 3.39 8.30 -5.42
CA TYR A 81 3.70 6.99 -4.86
C TYR A 81 2.91 6.69 -3.59
N TRP A 82 2.55 5.42 -3.41
CA TRP A 82 2.09 4.84 -2.15
C TRP A 82 3.07 3.75 -1.69
N PRO A 83 3.48 3.74 -0.41
CA PRO A 83 3.39 4.86 0.53
C PRO A 83 4.36 5.99 0.18
N ALA A 84 4.11 7.18 0.71
CA ALA A 84 5.07 8.29 0.65
C ALA A 84 5.07 9.06 1.97
N LYS A 85 6.25 9.39 2.46
CA LYS A 85 6.45 10.13 3.72
C LYS A 85 7.05 11.50 3.44
N TYR A 86 6.54 12.53 4.11
CA TYR A 86 7.07 13.88 4.07
C TYR A 86 7.21 14.41 5.50
N ILE A 87 8.40 14.92 5.84
CA ILE A 87 8.68 15.47 7.17
C ILE A 87 8.85 16.98 7.07
N ILE A 88 8.05 17.68 7.88
CA ILE A 88 7.98 19.14 7.94
C ILE A 88 8.43 19.57 9.32
N ASP A 89 9.38 20.52 9.39
CA ASP A 89 9.90 21.04 10.64
C ASP A 89 8.89 21.97 11.38
N GLN A 90 9.31 22.52 12.50
CA GLN A 90 8.49 23.42 13.31
C GLN A 90 8.24 24.76 12.63
N ASP A 91 9.07 25.15 11.68
CA ASP A 91 8.96 26.40 10.92
C ASP A 91 8.12 26.24 9.63
N GLY A 92 7.61 25.01 9.38
CA GLY A 92 6.78 24.71 8.22
C GLY A 92 7.56 24.34 6.95
N ASN A 93 8.87 24.11 7.05
CA ASN A 93 9.69 23.75 5.89
C ASN A 93 9.73 22.24 5.70
N LEU A 94 9.58 21.79 4.44
CA LEU A 94 9.81 20.41 4.06
C LEU A 94 11.30 20.07 4.19
N ARG A 95 11.63 19.11 5.05
CA ARG A 95 13.02 18.73 5.38
C ARG A 95 13.43 17.37 4.83
N TYR A 96 12.46 16.49 4.63
CA TYR A 96 12.73 15.12 4.17
C TYR A 96 11.51 14.55 3.47
N TYR A 97 11.74 13.68 2.50
CA TYR A 97 10.71 12.84 1.91
C TYR A 97 11.29 11.47 1.55
N HIS A 98 10.44 10.46 1.57
CA HIS A 98 10.77 9.10 1.13
C HIS A 98 9.59 8.48 0.40
N PHE A 99 9.86 7.83 -0.73
CA PHE A 99 8.85 7.18 -1.57
C PHE A 99 9.00 5.66 -1.49
N GLY A 100 7.88 4.98 -1.31
CA GLY A 100 7.83 3.54 -1.14
C GLY A 100 8.09 3.09 0.30
N GLU A 101 8.17 1.77 0.48
CA GLU A 101 8.58 1.14 1.76
C GLU A 101 10.11 1.15 1.92
N GLY A 102 10.57 0.97 3.16
CA GLY A 102 12.01 0.93 3.48
C GLY A 102 12.56 2.22 4.05
N ASP A 103 13.89 2.28 4.19
CA ASP A 103 14.67 3.39 4.75
C ASP A 103 14.13 3.92 6.10
N TYR A 104 13.58 3.00 6.92
CA TYR A 104 12.94 3.35 8.19
C TYR A 104 13.91 3.96 9.17
N ASP A 105 15.13 3.39 9.31
CA ASP A 105 16.18 3.90 10.19
C ASP A 105 16.63 5.31 9.77
N ALA A 106 16.78 5.53 8.46
CA ALA A 106 17.15 6.86 7.94
C ALA A 106 16.04 7.88 8.22
N THR A 107 14.78 7.51 7.99
CA THR A 107 13.62 8.34 8.29
C THR A 107 13.56 8.69 9.79
N GLU A 108 13.76 7.69 10.66
CA GLU A 108 13.74 7.88 12.11
C GLU A 108 14.86 8.79 12.60
N LYS A 109 16.07 8.66 12.05
CA LYS A 109 17.18 9.57 12.36
C LYS A 109 16.86 11.01 12.02
N VAL A 110 16.13 11.25 10.92
CA VAL A 110 15.65 12.59 10.58
C VAL A 110 14.66 13.10 11.63
N ILE A 111 13.72 12.26 12.06
CA ILE A 111 12.76 12.59 13.13
C ILE A 111 13.51 12.99 14.40
N GLN A 112 14.43 12.16 14.86
CA GLN A 112 15.23 12.41 16.07
C GLN A 112 16.07 13.70 15.96
N THR A 113 16.68 13.93 14.81
CA THR A 113 17.47 15.15 14.55
C THR A 113 16.62 16.40 14.64
N LEU A 114 15.43 16.39 14.03
CA LEU A 114 14.52 17.54 14.03
C LEU A 114 13.84 17.77 15.39
N LEU A 115 13.74 16.73 16.22
CA LEU A 115 13.31 16.81 17.62
C LEU A 115 14.45 17.16 18.58
N ASN A 116 15.69 17.38 18.08
CA ASN A 116 16.90 17.61 18.89
C ASN A 116 17.22 16.46 19.87
N MET A 117 16.85 15.24 19.55
CA MET A 117 17.15 14.04 20.34
C MET A 117 18.52 13.51 19.91
N LYS A 118 19.53 13.66 20.77
CA LYS A 118 20.86 13.09 20.53
C LYS A 118 20.93 11.68 21.09
N ASP A 119 21.53 10.77 20.34
CA ASP A 119 21.83 9.40 20.75
C ASP A 119 20.60 8.58 21.21
N ALA A 120 19.41 8.89 20.70
CA ALA A 120 18.22 8.09 20.96
C ALA A 120 18.25 6.76 20.20
N ASP A 121 17.74 5.71 20.83
CA ASP A 121 17.63 4.38 20.22
C ASP A 121 16.72 4.41 18.99
N ILE A 122 17.10 3.70 17.94
CA ILE A 122 16.27 3.50 16.77
C ILE A 122 15.21 2.44 17.09
N VAL A 123 13.95 2.84 17.07
CA VAL A 123 12.84 1.91 17.37
C VAL A 123 12.35 1.16 16.13
N ALA A 124 12.66 1.66 14.92
CA ALA A 124 12.34 0.98 13.67
C ALA A 124 12.96 -0.43 13.62
N ASP A 125 14.15 -0.63 14.18
CA ASP A 125 14.82 -1.93 14.27
C ASP A 125 14.03 -2.96 15.10
N LYS A 126 13.13 -2.49 15.96
CA LYS A 126 12.28 -3.34 16.83
C LYS A 126 10.98 -3.77 16.15
N VAL A 127 10.68 -3.23 14.98
CA VAL A 127 9.47 -3.59 14.23
C VAL A 127 9.71 -4.88 13.46
N VAL A 128 8.95 -5.91 13.78
CA VAL A 128 8.99 -7.19 13.06
C VAL A 128 8.02 -7.13 11.89
N THR A 129 8.56 -7.05 10.68
CA THR A 129 7.77 -7.13 9.43
C THR A 129 8.37 -8.19 8.52
N GLU A 130 7.57 -8.73 7.62
CA GLU A 130 8.08 -9.57 6.54
C GLU A 130 8.96 -8.71 5.62
N LYS A 131 10.26 -9.01 5.60
CA LYS A 131 11.18 -8.32 4.69
C LYS A 131 10.90 -8.77 3.26
N ALA A 132 10.68 -7.81 2.37
CA ALA A 132 10.69 -8.09 0.94
C ALA A 132 12.10 -8.59 0.54
N GLY A 133 12.18 -9.81 0.03
CA GLY A 133 13.46 -10.37 -0.43
C GLY A 133 14.04 -9.56 -1.59
N GLN A 134 15.37 -9.44 -1.66
CA GLN A 134 16.09 -8.75 -2.74
C GLN A 134 16.11 -9.57 -4.04
N VAL A 135 14.96 -9.92 -4.58
CA VAL A 135 14.83 -10.68 -5.83
C VAL A 135 14.05 -9.84 -6.83
N ARG A 136 14.31 -10.05 -8.12
CA ARG A 136 13.56 -9.40 -9.19
C ARG A 136 12.10 -9.86 -9.14
N LEU A 137 11.28 -9.13 -8.37
CA LEU A 137 9.88 -9.43 -8.16
C LEU A 137 9.04 -9.09 -9.40
N THR A 138 7.99 -9.85 -9.60
CA THR A 138 6.92 -9.44 -10.52
C THR A 138 6.33 -8.11 -10.05
N ARG A 139 6.19 -7.17 -10.98
CA ARG A 139 5.57 -5.87 -10.70
C ARG A 139 4.09 -6.04 -10.37
N GLU A 140 3.51 -5.02 -9.77
CA GLU A 140 2.06 -4.94 -9.59
C GLU A 140 1.31 -5.18 -10.88
N THR A 141 0.24 -5.99 -10.78
CA THR A 141 -0.58 -6.40 -11.92
C THR A 141 -1.96 -5.80 -11.79
N TYR A 142 -2.32 -4.92 -12.71
CA TYR A 142 -3.63 -4.26 -12.76
C TYR A 142 -4.54 -4.99 -13.73
N LEU A 143 -5.63 -5.55 -13.23
CA LEU A 143 -6.57 -6.34 -14.02
C LEU A 143 -7.54 -5.47 -14.83
N GLY A 144 -7.87 -4.26 -14.34
CA GLY A 144 -8.69 -3.28 -15.04
C GLY A 144 -8.01 -2.73 -16.29
N THR A 145 -8.78 -2.18 -17.21
CA THR A 145 -8.27 -1.71 -18.53
C THR A 145 -7.42 -0.45 -18.43
N PHE A 146 -7.58 0.35 -17.37
CA PHE A 146 -6.94 1.66 -17.23
C PHE A 146 -5.41 1.59 -17.09
N ARG A 147 -4.89 0.63 -16.29
CA ARG A 147 -3.43 0.44 -16.07
C ARG A 147 -2.95 -0.95 -16.47
N ARG A 148 -3.73 -1.64 -17.28
CA ARG A 148 -3.47 -3.01 -17.70
C ARG A 148 -2.12 -3.13 -18.42
N ASN A 149 -1.34 -4.10 -18.01
CA ASN A 149 -0.10 -4.49 -18.66
C ASN A 149 0.05 -6.02 -18.68
N ASN A 150 0.94 -6.53 -19.54
CA ASN A 150 1.34 -7.94 -19.59
C ASN A 150 0.19 -8.97 -19.72
N MET A 151 -1.02 -8.54 -20.10
CA MET A 151 -2.12 -9.45 -20.42
C MET A 151 -1.85 -10.13 -21.75
N VAL A 152 -2.03 -11.44 -21.79
CA VAL A 152 -1.91 -12.26 -23.00
C VAL A 152 -3.18 -13.06 -23.24
N SER A 153 -3.30 -13.72 -24.40
CA SER A 153 -4.43 -14.58 -24.68
C SER A 153 -4.45 -15.78 -23.73
N LEU A 154 -5.64 -16.32 -23.48
CA LEU A 154 -5.84 -17.45 -22.55
C LEU A 154 -5.06 -18.71 -22.94
N GLU A 155 -4.82 -18.91 -24.23
CA GLU A 155 -4.15 -20.07 -24.80
C GLU A 155 -2.61 -19.98 -24.72
N THR A 156 -2.08 -18.83 -24.29
CA THR A 156 -0.64 -18.60 -24.20
C THR A 156 -0.08 -19.21 -22.92
N ASP A 157 1.05 -19.91 -23.02
CA ASP A 157 1.84 -20.31 -21.87
C ASP A 157 2.44 -19.04 -21.23
N LEU A 158 2.03 -18.75 -20.00
CA LEU A 158 2.40 -17.51 -19.31
C LEU A 158 3.89 -17.49 -18.98
N GLN A 159 4.56 -16.42 -19.36
CA GLN A 159 5.92 -16.11 -18.91
C GLN A 159 5.88 -15.20 -17.68
N GLY A 160 7.01 -15.00 -17.00
CA GLY A 160 7.08 -14.23 -15.77
C GLY A 160 6.43 -12.84 -15.85
N GLY A 161 5.48 -12.58 -14.98
CA GLY A 161 4.70 -11.36 -14.93
C GLY A 161 3.55 -11.27 -15.94
N GLN A 162 3.34 -12.28 -16.78
CA GLN A 162 2.19 -12.33 -17.68
C GLN A 162 0.95 -12.93 -17.00
N TRP A 163 -0.21 -12.53 -17.47
CA TRP A 163 -1.48 -12.98 -16.97
C TRP A 163 -2.55 -13.06 -18.06
N SER A 164 -3.60 -13.84 -17.79
CA SER A 164 -4.74 -14.00 -18.68
C SER A 164 -6.03 -14.22 -17.92
N ILE A 165 -7.17 -13.94 -18.55
CA ILE A 165 -8.52 -14.18 -18.03
C ILE A 165 -9.34 -14.97 -19.05
N ASN A 166 -10.36 -15.71 -18.56
CA ASN A 166 -11.36 -16.26 -19.45
C ASN A 166 -12.46 -15.21 -19.78
N ALA A 167 -13.28 -15.50 -20.80
CA ALA A 167 -14.31 -14.59 -21.29
C ALA A 167 -15.53 -14.40 -20.35
N LEU A 168 -15.43 -14.83 -19.09
CA LEU A 168 -16.51 -14.73 -18.10
C LEU A 168 -16.42 -13.46 -17.24
N TRP A 169 -15.41 -12.61 -17.48
CA TRP A 169 -15.22 -11.35 -16.78
C TRP A 169 -15.86 -10.18 -17.55
N ASP A 170 -16.42 -9.23 -16.80
CA ASP A 170 -16.90 -7.94 -17.29
C ASP A 170 -15.82 -6.88 -17.03
N GLU A 171 -15.43 -6.16 -18.08
CA GLU A 171 -14.36 -5.18 -18.09
C GLU A 171 -14.89 -3.74 -18.29
N LYS A 172 -16.18 -3.49 -18.05
CA LYS A 172 -16.80 -2.18 -18.26
C LYS A 172 -16.28 -1.10 -17.32
N ILE A 173 -15.74 -1.49 -16.16
CA ILE A 173 -15.19 -0.56 -15.20
C ILE A 173 -13.66 -0.53 -15.39
N PRO A 174 -13.08 0.64 -15.75
CA PRO A 174 -11.67 0.71 -16.14
C PRO A 174 -10.67 0.27 -15.05
N GLU A 175 -11.01 0.42 -13.77
CA GLU A 175 -10.11 0.13 -12.65
C GLU A 175 -10.14 -1.34 -12.20
N LYS A 176 -11.13 -2.12 -12.63
CA LYS A 176 -11.31 -3.51 -12.17
C LYS A 176 -11.99 -4.39 -13.21
N ILE A 177 -11.88 -5.70 -13.01
CA ILE A 177 -12.73 -6.69 -13.66
C ILE A 177 -13.77 -7.23 -12.67
N THR A 178 -14.95 -7.58 -13.14
CA THR A 178 -16.02 -8.13 -12.31
C THR A 178 -16.65 -9.36 -12.93
N THR A 179 -17.22 -10.23 -12.12
CA THR A 179 -17.99 -11.37 -12.61
C THR A 179 -19.10 -11.73 -11.63
N SER A 180 -20.22 -12.21 -12.16
CA SER A 180 -21.28 -12.91 -11.42
C SER A 180 -21.41 -14.37 -11.87
N LYS A 181 -20.49 -14.86 -12.69
CA LYS A 181 -20.56 -16.16 -13.33
C LYS A 181 -19.64 -17.16 -12.63
N ASN A 182 -20.15 -18.36 -12.41
CA ASN A 182 -19.32 -19.47 -11.94
C ASN A 182 -18.30 -19.87 -13.00
N GLY A 183 -17.10 -20.25 -12.55
CA GLY A 183 -16.01 -20.66 -13.43
C GLY A 183 -15.23 -19.50 -14.07
N ALA A 184 -15.48 -18.25 -13.64
CA ALA A 184 -14.58 -17.16 -13.99
C ALA A 184 -13.24 -17.36 -13.29
N TYR A 185 -12.15 -17.23 -14.03
CA TYR A 185 -10.80 -17.33 -13.47
C TYR A 185 -9.83 -16.40 -14.18
N PHE A 186 -8.76 -16.06 -13.48
CA PHE A 186 -7.56 -15.48 -14.06
C PHE A 186 -6.35 -16.35 -13.73
N LYS A 187 -5.33 -16.27 -14.57
CA LYS A 187 -4.04 -16.92 -14.35
C LYS A 187 -2.96 -15.85 -14.30
N LEU A 188 -2.01 -15.99 -13.41
CA LEU A 188 -0.84 -15.14 -13.30
C LEU A 188 0.40 -16.00 -13.14
N ASN A 189 1.41 -15.78 -13.97
CA ASN A 189 2.75 -16.32 -13.70
C ASN A 189 3.55 -15.23 -12.98
N PHE A 190 3.99 -15.50 -11.75
CA PHE A 190 4.68 -14.50 -10.94
C PHE A 190 5.93 -15.07 -10.27
N TYR A 191 6.84 -14.18 -9.94
CA TYR A 191 8.03 -14.45 -9.17
C TYR A 191 8.04 -13.53 -7.95
N ALA A 192 7.66 -14.07 -6.81
CA ALA A 192 7.61 -13.39 -5.51
C ALA A 192 7.44 -14.43 -4.40
N SER A 193 7.75 -14.07 -3.15
CA SER A 193 7.50 -14.91 -1.98
C SER A 193 6.02 -14.98 -1.62
N THR A 194 5.28 -13.92 -1.91
CA THR A 194 3.83 -13.81 -1.65
C THR A 194 3.12 -13.16 -2.81
N ALA A 195 1.84 -13.49 -3.01
CA ALA A 195 0.95 -12.79 -3.92
C ALA A 195 -0.24 -12.24 -3.13
N ASN A 196 -0.50 -10.94 -3.27
CA ASN A 196 -1.60 -10.27 -2.60
C ASN A 196 -2.66 -9.90 -3.65
N LEU A 197 -3.92 -10.22 -3.37
CA LEU A 197 -5.03 -9.95 -4.27
C LEU A 197 -6.01 -9.01 -3.60
N VAL A 198 -6.29 -7.88 -4.25
CA VAL A 198 -7.36 -6.97 -3.85
C VAL A 198 -8.67 -7.48 -4.45
N ILE A 199 -9.57 -7.98 -3.60
CA ILE A 199 -10.83 -8.56 -3.99
C ILE A 199 -11.98 -7.98 -3.15
N GLY A 200 -13.14 -7.80 -3.77
CA GLY A 200 -14.34 -7.33 -3.09
C GLY A 200 -15.60 -8.01 -3.64
N GLY A 201 -16.71 -7.91 -2.88
CA GLY A 201 -17.99 -8.52 -3.24
C GLY A 201 -18.35 -9.69 -2.33
N LYS A 202 -19.31 -10.51 -2.81
CA LYS A 202 -19.77 -11.72 -2.13
C LYS A 202 -19.60 -12.92 -3.05
N GLY A 203 -18.97 -13.98 -2.58
CA GLY A 203 -18.74 -15.18 -3.37
C GLY A 203 -17.63 -16.03 -2.76
N THR A 204 -17.31 -17.12 -3.46
CA THR A 204 -16.21 -18.01 -3.12
C THR A 204 -15.18 -17.97 -4.22
N ALA A 205 -13.91 -17.81 -3.86
CA ALA A 205 -12.78 -17.94 -4.76
C ALA A 205 -11.91 -19.12 -4.34
N THR A 206 -11.49 -19.93 -5.29
CA THR A 206 -10.50 -20.99 -5.07
C THR A 206 -9.16 -20.52 -5.63
N ILE A 207 -8.14 -20.55 -4.79
CA ILE A 207 -6.77 -20.24 -5.20
C ILE A 207 -6.08 -21.53 -5.59
N MET A 208 -5.46 -21.52 -6.77
CA MET A 208 -4.68 -22.64 -7.29
C MET A 208 -3.24 -22.21 -7.46
N VAL A 209 -2.29 -22.99 -6.98
CA VAL A 209 -0.85 -22.77 -7.21
C VAL A 209 -0.33 -23.99 -7.95
N ASP A 210 0.25 -23.78 -9.13
CA ASP A 210 0.77 -24.84 -10.02
C ASP A 210 -0.25 -25.98 -10.24
N GLY A 211 -1.52 -25.60 -10.45
CA GLY A 211 -2.61 -26.54 -10.71
C GLY A 211 -3.14 -27.29 -9.48
N LYS A 212 -2.68 -26.96 -8.26
CA LYS A 212 -3.16 -27.55 -7.01
C LYS A 212 -3.89 -26.52 -6.16
N PRO A 213 -5.04 -26.86 -5.55
CA PRO A 213 -5.72 -25.94 -4.65
C PRO A 213 -4.82 -25.60 -3.44
N LEU A 214 -4.78 -24.32 -3.10
CA LEU A 214 -4.20 -23.87 -1.85
C LEU A 214 -5.23 -24.14 -0.74
N ILE A 215 -4.88 -25.00 0.20
CA ILE A 215 -5.73 -25.43 1.32
C ILE A 215 -5.52 -24.48 2.50
#